data_763c81e848ec111b2f919a0729806c62
#
_entry.id   763c81e848ec111b2f919a0729806c62
#
_cell.length_a   1.000
_cell.length_b   1.000
_cell.length_c   1.000
_cell.angle_alpha   90.00
_cell.angle_beta   90.00
_cell.angle_gamma   90.00
#
_symmetry.space_group_name_H-M   'P 1'
#
loop_
_entity.id
_entity.type
_entity.pdbx_description
1 polymer ?
#
loop_
_entity_poly.entity_id
_entity_poly.type
_entity_poly.pdbx_seq_one_letter_code
_entity_poly.pdbx_strand_id
1 'polypeptide(L)' 'DIQNALIGLGYSLKDTGNVLRELPEEISVNDGIRQALKMLSKNL' A
#
# COMPACT_ATOMS: atom_id res chain seq x y z
N ASP A 1 6.16 -5.69 6.90
CA ASP A 1 6.07 -5.57 5.47
C ASP A 1 5.07 -4.49 5.09
N ILE A 2 4.87 -4.30 3.78
CA ILE A 2 4.01 -3.23 3.26
C ILE A 2 2.58 -3.39 3.76
N GLN A 3 2.07 -4.60 3.70
CA GLN A 3 0.69 -4.87 4.11
C GLN A 3 0.47 -4.50 5.58
N ASN A 4 1.36 -4.94 6.43
CA ASN A 4 1.24 -4.65 7.86
C ASN A 4 1.34 -3.15 8.13
N ALA A 5 2.23 -2.46 7.41
CA ALA A 5 2.39 -1.03 7.58
C ALA A 5 1.10 -0.28 7.20
N LEU A 6 0.48 -0.67 6.10
CA LEU A 6 -0.76 0.00 5.65
C LEU A 6 -1.92 -0.27 6.61
N ILE A 7 -2.02 -1.52 7.09
CA ILE A 7 -3.06 -1.85 8.06
C ILE A 7 -2.86 -1.08 9.35
N GLY A 8 -1.60 -0.93 9.77
CA GLY A 8 -1.28 -0.15 10.96
C GLY A 8 -1.65 1.32 10.82
N LEU A 9 -1.67 1.84 9.59
CA LEU A 9 -2.07 3.21 9.32
C LEU A 9 -3.59 3.39 9.25
N GLY A 10 -4.34 2.30 9.26
CA GLY A 10 -5.80 2.38 9.28
C GLY A 10 -6.49 2.01 7.98
N TYR A 11 -5.76 1.55 6.98
CA TYR A 11 -6.37 1.11 5.73
C TYR A 11 -6.96 -0.29 5.86
N SER A 12 -8.03 -0.56 5.12
CA SER A 12 -8.67 -1.86 5.18
C SER A 12 -7.86 -2.93 4.46
N LEU A 13 -8.14 -4.20 4.78
CA LEU A 13 -7.50 -5.31 4.10
C LEU A 13 -7.80 -5.29 2.61
N LYS A 14 -9.01 -4.93 2.24
CA LYS A 14 -9.41 -4.87 0.84
C LYS A 14 -8.62 -3.83 0.07
N ASP A 15 -8.52 -2.62 0.63
CA ASP A 15 -7.76 -1.54 -0.01
C ASP A 15 -6.28 -1.90 -0.10
N THR A 16 -5.74 -2.45 0.97
CA THR A 16 -4.34 -2.86 1.02
C THR A 16 -4.06 -3.93 -0.03
N GLY A 17 -4.94 -4.91 -0.15
CA GLY A 17 -4.79 -5.97 -1.15
C GLY A 17 -4.79 -5.44 -2.57
N ASN A 18 -5.69 -4.50 -2.87
CA ASN A 18 -5.76 -3.90 -4.20
C ASN A 18 -4.48 -3.16 -4.56
N VAL A 19 -3.95 -2.38 -3.61
CA VAL A 19 -2.73 -1.63 -3.83
C VAL A 19 -1.55 -2.57 -4.04
N LEU A 20 -1.44 -3.60 -3.22
CA LEU A 20 -0.34 -4.55 -3.32
C LEU A 20 -0.31 -5.27 -4.66
N ARG A 21 -1.47 -5.51 -5.25
CA ARG A 21 -1.54 -6.17 -6.56
C ARG A 21 -0.96 -5.30 -7.67
N GLU A 22 -0.98 -3.99 -7.50
CA GLU A 22 -0.45 -3.07 -8.50
C GLU A 22 1.01 -2.74 -8.30
N LEU A 23 1.59 -3.10 -7.16
CA LEU A 23 2.99 -2.83 -6.89
C LEU A 23 3.89 -3.92 -7.48
N PRO A 24 5.09 -3.55 -7.99
CA PRO A 24 6.04 -4.56 -8.45
C PRO A 24 6.49 -5.47 -7.31
N GLU A 25 6.71 -6.74 -7.61
CA GLU A 25 7.14 -7.70 -6.59
C GLU A 25 8.50 -7.34 -6.00
N GLU A 26 9.34 -6.69 -6.77
CA GLU A 26 10.70 -6.35 -6.36
C GLU A 26 10.79 -5.01 -5.64
N ILE A 27 9.68 -4.34 -5.44
CA ILE A 27 9.71 -3.03 -4.81
C ILE A 27 10.14 -3.14 -3.35
N SER A 28 10.95 -2.19 -2.88
CA SER A 28 11.34 -2.16 -1.49
C SER A 28 10.16 -1.78 -0.60
N VAL A 29 10.25 -2.10 0.69
CA VAL A 29 9.16 -1.77 1.62
C VAL A 29 8.92 -0.27 1.66
N ASN A 30 9.99 0.52 1.72
CA ASN A 30 9.85 1.98 1.77
C ASN A 30 9.17 2.53 0.53
N ASP A 31 9.61 2.09 -0.64
CA ASP A 31 9.03 2.55 -1.90
C ASP A 31 7.60 2.05 -2.05
N GLY A 32 7.36 0.82 -1.62
CA GLY A 32 6.02 0.26 -1.67
C GLY A 32 5.03 1.05 -0.84
N ILE A 33 5.43 1.42 0.37
CA ILE A 33 4.57 2.21 1.24
C ILE A 33 4.29 3.58 0.62
N ARG A 34 5.32 4.23 0.07
CA ARG A 34 5.14 5.54 -0.57
C ARG A 34 4.16 5.48 -1.73
N GLN A 35 4.32 4.47 -2.59
CA GLN A 35 3.43 4.34 -3.73
C GLN A 35 2.02 3.99 -3.31
N ALA A 36 1.89 3.13 -2.32
CA ALA A 36 0.58 2.76 -1.79
C ALA A 36 -0.14 3.99 -1.24
N LEU A 37 0.56 4.82 -0.49
CA LEU A 37 -0.05 6.03 0.06
C LEU A 37 -0.50 6.99 -1.03
N LYS A 38 0.28 7.10 -2.10
CA LYS A 38 -0.11 7.93 -3.24
C LYS A 38 -1.39 7.40 -3.90
N MET A 39 -1.46 6.11 -4.10
CA MET A 39 -2.62 5.50 -4.72
C MET A 39 -3.87 5.65 -3.86
N LEU A 40 -3.73 5.46 -2.57
CA LEU A 40 -4.86 5.57 -1.65
C LEU A 40 -5.29 7.03 -1.45
N SER A 41 -4.35 7.97 -1.56
CA SER A 41 -4.66 9.39 -1.44
C SER A 41 -5.44 9.93 -2.62
N LYS A 42 -5.33 9.29 -3.77
CA LYS A 42 -6.02 9.76 -4.97
C LYS A 42 -7.55 9.76 -4.83
N ASN A 43 -8.04 9.02 -3.88
CA ASN A 43 -9.48 8.89 -3.69
C ASN A 43 -10.06 9.98 -2.77
N LEU A 44 -9.23 10.90 -2.36
CA LEU A 44 -9.69 12.06 -1.60
C LEU A 44 -10.08 13.20 -2.55
#